data_7f8f5e710711ef1eb44e02695b252e3f
#
_entry.id   7f8f5e710711ef1eb44e02695b252e3f
#
_cell.length_a   1.000
_cell.length_b   1.000
_cell.length_c   1.000
_cell.angle_alpha   90.00
_cell.angle_beta   90.00
_cell.angle_gamma   90.00
#
_symmetry.space_group_name_H-M   'P 1'
#
loop_
_entity.id
_entity.type
_entity.pdbx_description
1 polymer ?
#
loop_
_entity_poly.entity_id
_entity_poly.type
_entity_poly.pdbx_seq_one_letter_code
_entity_poly.pdbx_strand_id
1 'polypeptide(L)'
;MAQSFRDFRKEKANEEILWKDRKRYFGLPISFTQYILTGTKLRVRRGFFNTETDDVLLYRVLDVEVNRRFSQKIFGVGTINIYATDRTTPKIELKNVKRPEMVGDYLSEVVERVRDEKRIT
;
A
#
# COMPACT_ATOMS: atom_id res chain seq x y z
N MET A 1 16.80 -9.38 25.47
CA MET A 1 16.39 -8.12 24.81
C MET A 1 17.05 -7.91 23.47
N ALA A 2 18.39 -7.94 23.40
CA ALA A 2 19.10 -7.79 22.12
C ALA A 2 18.73 -8.87 21.10
N GLN A 3 18.54 -10.09 21.57
CA GLN A 3 18.17 -11.23 20.72
C GLN A 3 16.76 -11.08 20.15
N SER A 4 15.80 -10.65 20.96
CA SER A 4 14.42 -10.39 20.52
C SER A 4 14.38 -9.33 19.44
N PHE A 5 15.20 -8.30 19.60
CA PHE A 5 15.27 -7.21 18.62
C PHE A 5 15.87 -7.71 17.29
N ARG A 6 16.88 -8.57 17.35
CA ARG A 6 17.47 -9.19 16.17
C ARG A 6 16.45 -10.04 15.42
N ASP A 7 15.68 -10.85 16.14
CA ASP A 7 14.65 -11.70 15.55
C ASP A 7 13.59 -10.86 14.87
N PHE A 8 13.17 -9.77 15.52
CA PHE A 8 12.22 -8.83 14.93
C PHE A 8 12.75 -8.23 13.63
N ARG A 9 14.01 -7.82 13.63
CA ARG A 9 14.64 -7.24 12.43
C ARG A 9 14.75 -8.26 11.30
N LYS A 10 15.04 -9.51 11.62
CA LYS A 10 15.09 -10.60 10.64
C LYS A 10 13.74 -10.84 10.01
N GLU A 11 12.69 -10.89 10.83
CA GLU A 11 11.34 -11.05 10.33
C GLU A 11 10.96 -9.93 9.36
N LYS A 12 11.26 -8.69 9.72
CA LYS A 12 10.99 -7.53 8.87
C LYS A 12 11.78 -7.58 7.57
N ALA A 13 13.04 -7.97 7.64
CA ALA A 13 13.90 -8.08 6.45
C ALA A 13 13.44 -9.19 5.51
N ASN A 14 12.85 -10.24 6.07
CA ASN A 14 12.37 -11.39 5.29
C ASN A 14 10.93 -11.24 4.81
N GLU A 15 10.22 -10.19 5.25
CA GLU A 15 8.86 -9.94 4.79
C GLU A 15 8.88 -9.61 3.30
N GLU A 16 8.17 -10.44 2.51
CA GLU A 16 8.16 -10.30 1.07
C GLU A 16 7.40 -9.06 0.63
N ILE A 17 8.04 -8.26 -0.21
CA ILE A 17 7.39 -7.12 -0.84
C ILE A 17 6.66 -7.61 -2.09
N LEU A 18 5.33 -7.54 -2.07
CA LEU A 18 4.50 -8.00 -3.17
C LEU A 18 4.39 -6.97 -4.28
N TRP A 19 4.42 -5.69 -3.90
CA TRP A 19 4.34 -4.59 -4.86
C TRP A 19 4.88 -3.33 -4.21
N LYS A 20 5.51 -2.47 -5.03
CA LYS A 20 5.90 -1.13 -4.62
C LYS A 20 5.89 -0.18 -5.80
N ASP A 21 5.56 1.09 -5.52
CA ASP A 21 5.61 2.16 -6.50
C ASP A 21 5.85 3.48 -5.78
N ARG A 22 6.09 4.51 -6.55
CA ARG A 22 6.13 5.89 -6.06
C ARG A 22 4.98 6.66 -6.67
N LYS A 23 4.47 7.66 -5.96
CA LYS A 23 3.54 8.61 -6.54
C LYS A 23 4.20 9.23 -7.76
N ARG A 24 3.55 9.20 -8.90
CA ARG A 24 4.15 9.64 -10.15
C ARG A 24 3.70 11.04 -10.53
N TYR A 25 4.65 11.83 -11.03
CA TYR A 25 4.38 13.12 -11.65
C TYR A 25 4.70 13.00 -13.13
N PHE A 26 3.73 13.35 -13.99
CA PHE A 26 3.87 13.20 -15.46
C PHE A 26 4.24 11.77 -15.86
N GLY A 27 3.79 10.78 -15.10
CA GLY A 27 4.10 9.37 -15.34
C GLY A 27 5.46 8.92 -14.82
N LEU A 28 6.26 9.79 -14.24
CA LEU A 28 7.62 9.49 -13.77
C LEU A 28 7.65 9.29 -12.24
N PRO A 29 8.40 8.30 -11.73
CA PRO A 29 8.46 8.02 -10.29
C PRO A 29 9.47 8.93 -9.57
N ILE A 30 9.18 10.23 -9.55
CA ILE A 30 10.11 11.25 -9.07
C ILE A 30 9.69 11.94 -7.76
N SER A 31 8.66 11.43 -7.09
CA SER A 31 8.19 12.00 -5.82
C SER A 31 8.85 11.34 -4.62
N PHE A 32 8.66 11.94 -3.44
CA PHE A 32 9.12 11.38 -2.17
C PHE A 32 8.02 10.60 -1.43
N THR A 33 6.98 10.20 -2.16
CA THR A 33 5.91 9.36 -1.63
C THR A 33 6.04 7.97 -2.21
N GLN A 34 6.22 6.98 -1.34
CA GLN A 34 6.42 5.59 -1.74
C GLN A 34 5.31 4.72 -1.18
N TYR A 35 4.84 3.77 -1.99
CA TYR A 35 3.81 2.81 -1.62
C TYR A 35 4.43 1.41 -1.60
N ILE A 36 4.20 0.67 -0.52
CA ILE A 36 4.78 -0.68 -0.36
C ILE A 36 3.69 -1.62 0.13
N LEU A 37 3.46 -2.70 -0.62
CA LEU A 37 2.53 -3.77 -0.24
C LEU A 37 3.31 -5.01 0.15
N THR A 38 3.04 -5.52 1.34
CA THR A 38 3.56 -6.81 1.80
C THR A 38 2.40 -7.79 1.97
N GLY A 39 2.68 -8.99 2.44
CA GLY A 39 1.64 -9.99 2.67
C GLY A 39 0.68 -9.67 3.81
N THR A 40 1.00 -8.70 4.66
CA THR A 40 0.21 -8.38 5.85
C THR A 40 -0.28 -6.94 5.91
N LYS A 41 0.40 -6.02 5.22
CA LYS A 41 0.08 -4.60 5.35
C LYS A 41 0.41 -3.81 4.09
N LEU A 42 -0.21 -2.63 4.02
CA LEU A 42 0.10 -1.62 3.02
C LEU A 42 0.73 -0.44 3.74
N ARG A 43 1.90 -0.02 3.28
CA ARG A 43 2.65 1.09 3.85
C ARG A 43 2.72 2.25 2.87
N VAL A 44 2.46 3.46 3.38
CA VAL A 44 2.67 4.71 2.65
C VAL A 44 3.73 5.51 3.39
N ARG A 45 4.83 5.77 2.72
CA ARG A 45 5.94 6.55 3.27
C ARG A 45 6.06 7.86 2.51
N ARG A 46 6.04 8.98 3.24
CA ARG A 46 6.10 10.32 2.65
C ARG A 46 7.21 11.12 3.28
N GLY A 47 7.82 11.99 2.48
CA GLY A 47 8.72 13.02 2.95
C GLY A 47 10.17 12.79 2.57
N PHE A 48 10.91 13.90 2.49
CA PHE A 48 12.33 13.90 2.18
C PHE A 48 13.17 14.10 3.44
N PHE A 49 13.01 15.26 4.11
CA PHE A 49 13.73 15.54 5.36
C PHE A 49 13.07 14.87 6.55
N ASN A 50 11.77 15.02 6.67
CA ASN A 50 10.98 14.36 7.70
C ASN A 50 10.13 13.27 7.03
N THR A 51 10.27 12.04 7.49
CA THR A 51 9.57 10.91 6.90
C THR A 51 8.38 10.52 7.76
N GLU A 52 7.19 10.47 7.15
CA GLU A 52 5.98 9.94 7.78
C GLU A 52 5.67 8.59 7.15
N THR A 53 5.34 7.62 7.99
CA THR A 53 4.99 6.28 7.55
C THR A 53 3.64 5.89 8.13
N ASP A 54 2.68 5.59 7.25
CA ASP A 54 1.36 5.10 7.63
C ASP A 54 1.22 3.65 7.17
N ASP A 55 0.85 2.78 8.08
CA ASP A 55 0.63 1.36 7.79
C ASP A 55 -0.84 1.01 8.01
N VAL A 56 -1.43 0.27 7.06
CA VAL A 56 -2.75 -0.31 7.22
C VAL A 56 -2.63 -1.83 7.13
N LEU A 57 -3.16 -2.51 8.15
CA LEU A 57 -3.20 -3.98 8.16
C LEU A 57 -4.25 -4.45 7.16
N LEU A 58 -3.88 -5.38 6.29
CA LEU A 58 -4.75 -5.81 5.19
C LEU A 58 -6.06 -6.44 5.66
N TYR A 59 -6.05 -7.13 6.82
CA TYR A 59 -7.28 -7.74 7.33
C TYR A 59 -8.32 -6.69 7.77
N ARG A 60 -7.92 -5.43 7.92
CA ARG A 60 -8.82 -4.32 8.27
C ARG A 60 -9.36 -3.59 7.06
N VAL A 61 -8.90 -3.90 5.87
CA VAL A 61 -9.36 -3.24 4.65
C VAL A 61 -10.79 -3.69 4.33
N LEU A 62 -11.66 -2.71 4.12
CA LEU A 62 -13.06 -2.94 3.79
C LEU A 62 -13.30 -2.94 2.28
N ASP A 63 -12.67 -2.01 1.58
CA ASP A 63 -12.92 -1.82 0.15
C ASP A 63 -11.72 -1.19 -0.53
N VAL A 64 -11.58 -1.50 -1.82
CA VAL A 64 -10.54 -0.94 -2.69
C VAL A 64 -11.24 -0.38 -3.92
N GLU A 65 -11.01 0.89 -4.22
CA GLU A 65 -11.65 1.59 -5.32
C GLU A 65 -10.60 2.24 -6.21
N VAL A 66 -10.77 2.13 -7.52
CA VAL A 66 -9.86 2.75 -8.48
C VAL A 66 -10.59 3.91 -9.16
N ASN A 67 -9.94 5.08 -9.16
CA ASN A 67 -10.45 6.29 -9.80
C ASN A 67 -9.40 6.85 -10.74
N ARG A 68 -9.80 7.15 -11.97
CA ARG A 68 -8.89 7.75 -12.95
C ARG A 68 -9.54 9.00 -13.55
N ARG A 69 -8.87 10.14 -13.33
CA ARG A 69 -9.25 11.38 -13.99
C ARG A 69 -8.66 11.40 -15.40
N PHE A 70 -9.21 12.23 -16.26
CA PHE A 70 -8.71 12.34 -17.63
C PHE A 70 -7.22 12.66 -17.70
N SER A 71 -6.78 13.61 -16.86
CA SER A 71 -5.36 13.97 -16.80
C SER A 71 -4.47 12.81 -16.39
N GLN A 72 -4.98 11.93 -15.51
CA GLN A 72 -4.24 10.74 -15.08
C GLN A 72 -4.15 9.69 -16.20
N LYS A 73 -5.20 9.55 -16.98
CA LYS A 73 -5.22 8.60 -18.12
C LYS A 73 -4.14 8.96 -19.14
N ILE A 74 -3.90 10.25 -19.36
CA ILE A 74 -2.86 10.71 -20.30
C ILE A 74 -1.49 10.20 -19.89
N PHE A 75 -1.20 10.17 -18.59
CA PHE A 75 0.08 9.72 -18.07
C PHE A 75 0.10 8.26 -17.63
N GLY A 76 -0.96 7.51 -17.92
CA GLY A 76 -1.03 6.09 -17.58
C GLY A 76 -1.10 5.79 -16.09
N VAL A 77 -1.64 6.72 -15.31
CA VAL A 77 -1.73 6.58 -13.85
C VAL A 77 -3.18 6.74 -13.38
N GLY A 78 -3.42 6.45 -12.11
CA GLY A 78 -4.71 6.64 -11.47
C GLY A 78 -4.56 6.63 -9.95
N THR A 79 -5.67 6.78 -9.25
CA THR A 79 -5.71 6.80 -7.79
C THR A 79 -6.42 5.56 -7.28
N ILE A 80 -5.82 4.91 -6.29
CA ILE A 80 -6.43 3.77 -5.61
C ILE A 80 -6.83 4.23 -4.21
N ASN A 81 -8.10 4.18 -3.90
CA ASN A 81 -8.64 4.53 -2.58
C ASN A 81 -8.87 3.25 -1.79
N ILE A 82 -8.30 3.19 -0.60
CA ILE A 82 -8.39 2.03 0.28
C ILE A 82 -9.10 2.47 1.56
N TYR A 83 -10.22 1.82 1.84
CA TYR A 83 -11.05 2.08 3.02
C TYR A 83 -10.82 0.98 4.04
N ALA A 84 -10.63 1.37 5.29
CA ALA A 84 -10.27 0.42 6.36
C ALA A 84 -11.00 0.74 7.67
N THR A 85 -11.10 -0.26 8.55
CA THR A 85 -11.64 -0.10 9.90
C THR A 85 -10.53 0.36 10.86
N ASP A 86 -9.87 1.45 10.53
CA ASP A 86 -8.78 1.98 11.36
C ASP A 86 -9.19 3.37 11.85
N ARG A 87 -9.05 3.61 13.17
CA ARG A 87 -9.41 4.89 13.77
C ARG A 87 -8.53 6.03 13.27
N THR A 88 -7.25 5.75 13.11
CA THR A 88 -6.27 6.77 12.74
C THR A 88 -6.15 6.94 11.22
N THR A 89 -6.42 5.87 10.47
CA THR A 89 -6.26 5.89 9.02
C THR A 89 -7.44 5.16 8.36
N PRO A 90 -8.67 5.76 8.40
CA PRO A 90 -9.85 5.10 7.81
C PRO A 90 -9.83 5.07 6.29
N LYS A 91 -9.02 5.91 5.66
CA LYS A 91 -8.89 5.96 4.21
C LYS A 91 -7.44 6.28 3.83
N ILE A 92 -6.90 5.50 2.90
CA ILE A 92 -5.60 5.77 2.29
C ILE A 92 -5.80 6.00 0.80
N GLU A 93 -5.22 7.08 0.28
CA GLU A 93 -5.19 7.35 -1.15
C GLU A 93 -3.80 7.04 -1.71
N LEU A 94 -3.74 6.14 -2.68
CA LEU A 94 -2.51 5.91 -3.44
C LEU A 94 -2.64 6.70 -4.74
N LYS A 95 -2.13 7.93 -4.73
CA LYS A 95 -2.26 8.86 -5.87
C LYS A 95 -1.23 8.57 -6.94
N ASN A 96 -1.66 8.67 -8.20
CA ASN A 96 -0.79 8.60 -9.37
C ASN A 96 0.05 7.31 -9.39
N VAL A 97 -0.65 6.19 -9.30
CA VAL A 97 -0.05 4.85 -9.39
C VAL A 97 -0.10 4.40 -10.84
N LYS A 98 0.98 3.79 -11.31
CA LYS A 98 1.03 3.21 -12.65
C LYS A 98 0.16 1.95 -12.72
N ARG A 99 -0.56 1.80 -13.82
CA ARG A 99 -1.47 0.64 -14.06
C ARG A 99 -2.44 0.42 -12.90
N PRO A 100 -3.24 1.44 -12.57
CA PRO A 100 -4.03 1.41 -11.34
C PRO A 100 -5.09 0.30 -11.30
N GLU A 101 -5.70 -0.06 -12.42
CA GLU A 101 -6.69 -1.14 -12.45
C GLU A 101 -6.05 -2.48 -12.09
N MET A 102 -4.90 -2.77 -12.67
CA MET A 102 -4.17 -4.01 -12.38
C MET A 102 -3.72 -4.06 -10.92
N VAL A 103 -3.17 -2.96 -10.42
CA VAL A 103 -2.72 -2.88 -9.03
C VAL A 103 -3.90 -2.98 -8.07
N GLY A 104 -5.02 -2.31 -8.38
CA GLY A 104 -6.24 -2.40 -7.58
C GLY A 104 -6.78 -3.81 -7.50
N ASP A 105 -6.81 -4.52 -8.60
CA ASP A 105 -7.26 -5.92 -8.66
C ASP A 105 -6.33 -6.81 -7.83
N TYR A 106 -5.03 -6.63 -7.97
CA TYR A 106 -4.04 -7.39 -7.21
C TYR A 106 -4.18 -7.13 -5.70
N LEU A 107 -4.35 -5.87 -5.33
CA LEU A 107 -4.58 -5.47 -3.94
C LEU A 107 -5.81 -6.15 -3.34
N SER A 108 -6.92 -6.12 -4.09
CA SER A 108 -8.16 -6.76 -3.67
C SER A 108 -7.99 -8.26 -3.47
N GLU A 109 -7.23 -8.89 -4.35
CA GLU A 109 -6.93 -10.32 -4.26
C GLU A 109 -6.13 -10.65 -3.00
N VAL A 110 -5.11 -9.86 -2.70
CA VAL A 110 -4.29 -10.05 -1.51
C VAL A 110 -5.12 -9.83 -0.24
N VAL A 111 -5.97 -8.81 -0.23
CA VAL A 111 -6.87 -8.52 0.89
C VAL A 111 -7.82 -9.70 1.15
N GLU A 112 -8.42 -10.26 0.10
CA GLU A 112 -9.31 -11.41 0.23
C GLU A 112 -8.58 -12.62 0.80
N ARG A 113 -7.37 -12.87 0.33
CA ARG A 113 -6.53 -13.97 0.83
C ARG A 113 -6.25 -13.82 2.31
N VAL A 114 -5.88 -12.62 2.75
CA VAL A 114 -5.62 -12.34 4.17
C VAL A 114 -6.87 -12.53 5.01
N ARG A 115 -8.04 -12.08 4.51
CA ARG A 115 -9.31 -12.26 5.20
C ARG A 115 -9.66 -13.74 5.37
N ASP A 116 -9.47 -14.53 4.33
CA ASP A 116 -9.76 -15.96 4.36
C ASP A 116 -8.86 -16.68 5.36
N GLU A 117 -7.60 -16.35 5.40
CA GLU A 117 -6.66 -16.89 6.38
C GLU A 117 -7.09 -16.55 7.82
N LYS A 118 -7.56 -15.33 8.04
CA LYS A 118 -8.04 -14.88 9.35
C LYS A 118 -9.30 -15.60 9.78
N ARG A 119 -10.19 -15.93 8.84
CA ARG A 119 -11.43 -16.67 9.15
C ARG A 119 -11.15 -18.11 9.57
N ILE A 120 -10.12 -18.71 9.00
CA ILE A 120 -9.76 -20.10 9.29
C ILE A 120 -9.10 -20.22 10.66
N THR A 121 -8.37 -19.22 11.06
CA THR A 121 -7.70 -19.18 12.35
C THR A 121 -8.56 -18.54 13.43
#